data_7f8250c194bd33f70f45565a4153cda1
#
_entry.id   7f8250c194bd33f70f45565a4153cda1
#
_cell.length_a   1.000
_cell.length_b   1.000
_cell.length_c   1.000
_cell.angle_alpha   90.00
_cell.angle_beta   90.00
_cell.angle_gamma   90.00
#
_symmetry.space_group_name_H-M   'P 1'
#
loop_
_entity.id
_entity.type
_entity.pdbx_description
1 polymer ?
#
loop_
_entity_poly.entity_id
_entity_poly.type
_entity_poly.pdbx_seq_one_letter_code
_entity_poly.pdbx_strand_id
1 'polypeptide(L)'
;MNLVLAIIPVLLLIILMAFFKMSGDKSSVISLVVTMLIAFFGFHFPVNDLLSSFLYGALKAVSPILIIILMAIFSYNVLLKTEKMEIIKQQFSSISTDKSIQVLLLTWGFGGLLEAMAGFGTAVAIPAAILVSLGFKPVFSATVSLIANSVATAFGAIGTPVLVLAKETNLDVLVLSANVVLQLSVLMFLIPFVLSLIHISEPT
;
A
#
# COMPACT_ATOMS: atom_id res chain seq x y z
N MET A 1 -0.11 -21.82 21.41
CA MET A 1 -1.51 -21.36 21.48
C MET A 1 -1.64 -19.88 21.18
N ASN A 2 -0.85 -19.02 21.82
CA ASN A 2 -0.94 -17.55 21.62
C ASN A 2 -0.66 -17.08 20.18
N LEU A 3 0.33 -17.66 19.50
CA LEU A 3 0.66 -17.29 18.12
C LEU A 3 -0.50 -17.59 17.14
N VAL A 4 -1.14 -18.74 17.32
CA VAL A 4 -2.28 -19.16 16.47
C VAL A 4 -3.45 -18.18 16.66
N LEU A 5 -3.78 -17.83 17.90
CA LEU A 5 -4.83 -16.86 18.19
C LEU A 5 -4.54 -15.46 17.61
N ALA A 6 -3.27 -15.05 17.62
CA ALA A 6 -2.87 -13.73 17.07
C ALA A 6 -2.96 -13.68 15.54
N ILE A 7 -2.80 -14.79 14.84
CA ILE A 7 -2.85 -14.86 13.37
C ILE A 7 -4.29 -14.93 12.84
N ILE A 8 -5.24 -15.47 13.63
CA ILE A 8 -6.64 -15.66 13.20
C ILE A 8 -7.26 -14.40 12.59
N PRO A 9 -7.18 -13.19 13.17
CA PRO A 9 -7.82 -12.01 12.59
C PRO A 9 -7.29 -11.64 11.21
N VAL A 10 -5.98 -11.82 10.99
CA VAL A 10 -5.34 -11.53 9.69
C VAL A 10 -5.78 -12.54 8.65
N LEU A 11 -5.77 -13.83 8.98
CA LEU A 11 -6.26 -14.88 8.09
C LEU A 11 -7.75 -14.71 7.79
N LEU A 12 -8.55 -14.34 8.79
CA LEU A 12 -9.98 -14.08 8.61
C LEU A 12 -10.20 -12.93 7.62
N LEU A 13 -9.47 -11.83 7.76
CA LEU A 13 -9.56 -10.70 6.81
C LEU A 13 -9.28 -11.16 5.38
N ILE A 14 -8.20 -11.92 5.18
CA ILE A 14 -7.82 -12.44 3.85
C ILE A 14 -8.90 -13.36 3.31
N ILE A 15 -9.42 -14.28 4.11
CA ILE A 15 -10.47 -15.23 3.72
C ILE A 15 -11.75 -14.48 3.33
N LEU A 16 -12.19 -13.51 4.13
CA LEU A 16 -13.39 -12.72 3.86
C LEU A 16 -13.28 -11.95 2.54
N MET A 17 -12.11 -11.37 2.26
CA MET A 17 -11.91 -10.61 1.03
C MET A 17 -11.69 -11.52 -0.19
N ALA A 18 -10.83 -12.55 -0.07
CA ALA A 18 -10.44 -13.37 -1.21
C ALA A 18 -11.47 -14.42 -1.59
N PHE A 19 -12.04 -15.13 -0.60
CA PHE A 19 -12.98 -16.23 -0.86
C PHE A 19 -14.46 -15.77 -0.82
N PHE A 20 -14.84 -15.01 0.18
CA PHE A 20 -16.22 -14.51 0.28
C PHE A 20 -16.46 -13.25 -0.55
N LYS A 21 -15.43 -12.68 -1.18
CA LYS A 21 -15.51 -11.46 -2.01
C LYS A 21 -16.21 -10.30 -1.30
N MET A 22 -16.09 -10.24 0.01
CA MET A 22 -16.65 -9.15 0.82
C MET A 22 -15.85 -7.87 0.61
N SER A 23 -16.52 -6.74 0.71
CA SER A 23 -15.85 -5.43 0.65
C SER A 23 -14.91 -5.25 1.85
N GLY A 24 -13.82 -4.50 1.64
CA GLY A 24 -12.76 -4.31 2.64
C GLY A 24 -13.27 -3.70 3.95
N ASP A 25 -14.23 -2.77 3.87
CA ASP A 25 -14.87 -2.14 5.03
C ASP A 25 -15.58 -3.15 5.94
N LYS A 26 -16.42 -4.02 5.36
CA LYS A 26 -17.13 -5.07 6.10
C LYS A 26 -16.18 -6.12 6.67
N SER A 27 -15.21 -6.56 5.86
CA SER A 27 -14.21 -7.53 6.29
C SER A 27 -13.36 -7.01 7.45
N SER A 28 -12.98 -5.72 7.41
CA SER A 28 -12.22 -5.07 8.48
C SER A 28 -13.00 -4.95 9.77
N VAL A 29 -14.29 -4.59 9.71
CA VAL A 29 -15.14 -4.51 10.90
C VAL A 29 -15.33 -5.89 11.54
N ILE A 30 -15.58 -6.92 10.74
CA ILE A 30 -15.71 -8.30 11.26
C ILE A 30 -14.41 -8.77 11.90
N SER A 31 -13.29 -8.56 11.23
CA SER A 31 -11.97 -8.94 11.76
C SER A 31 -11.64 -8.18 13.04
N LEU A 32 -12.01 -6.90 13.14
CA LEU A 32 -11.85 -6.10 14.36
C LEU A 32 -12.65 -6.67 15.53
N VAL A 33 -13.93 -7.01 15.31
CA VAL A 33 -14.78 -7.62 16.34
C VAL A 33 -14.20 -8.94 16.80
N VAL A 34 -13.76 -9.80 15.87
CA VAL A 34 -13.12 -11.08 16.21
C VAL A 34 -11.81 -10.86 16.98
N THR A 35 -11.02 -9.85 16.60
CA THR A 35 -9.80 -9.47 17.34
C THR A 35 -10.12 -9.10 18.79
N MET A 36 -11.15 -8.28 19.01
CA MET A 36 -11.58 -7.88 20.35
C MET A 36 -12.05 -9.08 21.18
N LEU A 37 -12.79 -10.01 20.58
CA LEU A 37 -13.25 -11.24 21.25
C LEU A 37 -12.06 -12.15 21.62
N ILE A 38 -11.10 -12.32 20.71
CA ILE A 38 -9.88 -13.10 20.99
C ILE A 38 -9.05 -12.44 22.09
N ALA A 39 -8.92 -11.11 22.08
CA ALA A 39 -8.19 -10.39 23.12
C ALA A 39 -8.86 -10.56 24.49
N PHE A 40 -10.18 -10.50 24.55
CA PHE A 40 -10.93 -10.65 25.78
C PHE A 40 -10.91 -12.10 26.31
N PHE A 41 -11.34 -13.07 25.47
CA PHE A 41 -11.50 -14.45 25.90
C PHE A 41 -10.19 -15.28 25.81
N GLY A 42 -9.36 -15.01 24.82
CA GLY A 42 -8.13 -15.77 24.56
C GLY A 42 -6.92 -15.26 25.34
N PHE A 43 -6.77 -13.95 25.48
CA PHE A 43 -5.66 -13.32 26.18
C PHE A 43 -6.03 -12.74 27.54
N HIS A 44 -7.32 -12.82 27.94
CA HIS A 44 -7.84 -12.27 29.20
C HIS A 44 -7.54 -10.78 29.40
N PHE A 45 -7.57 -10.01 28.31
CA PHE A 45 -7.32 -8.57 28.35
C PHE A 45 -8.45 -7.85 29.11
N PRO A 46 -8.16 -6.95 30.05
CA PRO A 46 -9.18 -6.16 30.73
C PRO A 46 -9.99 -5.32 29.76
N VAL A 47 -11.31 -5.21 29.98
CA VAL A 47 -12.21 -4.43 29.11
C VAL A 47 -11.76 -2.98 28.96
N ASN A 48 -11.27 -2.36 30.04
CA ASN A 48 -10.78 -0.98 30.00
C ASN A 48 -9.59 -0.81 29.05
N ASP A 49 -8.65 -1.77 29.05
CA ASP A 49 -7.48 -1.74 28.18
C ASP A 49 -7.86 -2.02 26.73
N LEU A 50 -8.85 -2.87 26.51
CA LEU A 50 -9.43 -3.13 25.20
C LEU A 50 -10.07 -1.88 24.60
N LEU A 51 -10.89 -1.16 25.38
CA LEU A 51 -11.54 0.06 24.94
C LEU A 51 -10.54 1.19 24.71
N SER A 52 -9.57 1.35 25.59
CA SER A 52 -8.50 2.34 25.43
C SER A 52 -7.64 2.07 24.19
N SER A 53 -7.30 0.81 23.92
CA SER A 53 -6.56 0.39 22.73
C SER A 53 -7.36 0.64 21.44
N PHE A 54 -8.66 0.36 21.47
CA PHE A 54 -9.55 0.66 20.36
C PHE A 54 -9.62 2.15 20.06
N LEU A 55 -9.86 2.99 21.09
CA LEU A 55 -9.91 4.44 20.93
C LEU A 55 -8.59 5.01 20.44
N TYR A 56 -7.48 4.54 20.99
CA TYR A 56 -6.15 4.95 20.56
C TYR A 56 -5.87 4.57 19.08
N GLY A 57 -6.23 3.35 18.70
CA GLY A 57 -6.14 2.89 17.31
C GLY A 57 -7.01 3.71 16.37
N ALA A 58 -8.25 4.02 16.76
CA ALA A 58 -9.15 4.87 15.99
C ALA A 58 -8.62 6.29 15.82
N LEU A 59 -8.10 6.89 16.89
CA LEU A 59 -7.47 8.23 16.83
C LEU A 59 -6.24 8.24 15.93
N LYS A 60 -5.39 7.21 16.01
CA LYS A 60 -4.24 7.06 15.10
C LYS A 60 -4.65 6.82 13.65
N ALA A 61 -5.76 6.15 13.40
CA ALA A 61 -6.28 5.97 12.04
C ALA A 61 -6.82 7.29 11.45
N VAL A 62 -7.50 8.10 12.25
CA VAL A 62 -8.04 9.41 11.83
C VAL A 62 -6.92 10.43 11.65
N SER A 63 -6.02 10.51 12.58
CA SER A 63 -4.89 11.45 12.55
C SER A 63 -3.58 10.70 12.83
N PRO A 64 -2.67 10.55 11.88
CA PRO A 64 -2.50 11.27 10.60
C PRO A 64 -3.05 10.55 9.35
N ILE A 65 -3.38 9.24 9.40
CA ILE A 65 -3.56 8.40 8.20
C ILE A 65 -4.68 8.93 7.30
N LEU A 66 -5.87 9.16 7.87
CA LEU A 66 -7.02 9.65 7.10
C LEU A 66 -6.77 11.04 6.49
N ILE A 67 -6.07 11.91 7.23
CA ILE A 67 -5.71 13.24 6.75
C ILE A 67 -4.77 13.15 5.54
N ILE A 68 -3.77 12.28 5.58
CA ILE A 68 -2.84 12.05 4.45
C ILE A 68 -3.62 11.56 3.23
N ILE A 69 -4.52 10.59 3.39
CA ILE A 69 -5.35 10.06 2.30
C ILE A 69 -6.26 11.17 1.72
N LEU A 70 -6.91 11.96 2.56
CA LEU A 70 -7.75 13.07 2.12
C LEU A 70 -6.97 14.11 1.33
N MET A 71 -5.78 14.49 1.81
CA MET A 71 -4.92 15.46 1.12
C MET A 71 -4.37 14.90 -0.19
N ALA A 72 -4.07 13.61 -0.26
CA ALA A 72 -3.65 12.94 -1.49
C ALA A 72 -4.77 12.94 -2.54
N ILE A 73 -6.00 12.57 -2.14
CA ILE A 73 -7.19 12.61 -3.01
C ILE A 73 -7.48 14.05 -3.45
N PHE A 74 -7.38 15.01 -2.54
CA PHE A 74 -7.56 16.43 -2.85
C PHE A 74 -6.53 16.88 -3.88
N SER A 75 -5.25 16.63 -3.68
CA SER A 75 -4.17 16.99 -4.61
C SER A 75 -4.38 16.35 -6.00
N TYR A 76 -4.77 15.08 -6.04
CA TYR A 76 -5.12 14.40 -7.28
C TYR A 76 -6.29 15.07 -8.01
N ASN A 77 -7.37 15.40 -7.29
CA ASN A 77 -8.52 16.12 -7.88
C ASN A 77 -8.16 17.51 -8.38
N VAL A 78 -7.25 18.22 -7.70
CA VAL A 78 -6.72 19.50 -8.17
C VAL A 78 -5.97 19.34 -9.49
N LEU A 79 -5.08 18.32 -9.58
CA LEU A 79 -4.35 18.01 -10.81
C LEU A 79 -5.30 17.67 -11.98
N LEU A 80 -6.39 16.95 -11.72
CA LEU A 80 -7.41 16.66 -12.73
C LEU A 80 -8.15 17.94 -13.17
N LYS A 81 -8.65 18.74 -12.22
CA LYS A 81 -9.44 19.94 -12.51
C LYS A 81 -8.62 21.05 -13.18
N THR A 82 -7.32 21.11 -12.91
CA THR A 82 -6.40 22.08 -13.53
C THR A 82 -5.80 21.59 -14.84
N GLU A 83 -6.20 20.44 -15.33
CA GLU A 83 -5.66 19.78 -16.54
C GLU A 83 -4.14 19.51 -16.47
N LYS A 84 -3.52 19.69 -15.30
CA LYS A 84 -2.07 19.42 -15.11
C LYS A 84 -1.73 17.95 -15.22
N MET A 85 -2.72 17.07 -15.01
CA MET A 85 -2.56 15.64 -15.25
C MET A 85 -2.22 15.36 -16.73
N GLU A 86 -2.78 16.13 -17.66
CA GLU A 86 -2.49 15.99 -19.09
C GLU A 86 -1.03 16.34 -19.42
N ILE A 87 -0.47 17.34 -18.74
CA ILE A 87 0.95 17.71 -18.88
C ILE A 87 1.83 16.55 -18.38
N ILE A 88 1.50 15.97 -17.24
CA ILE A 88 2.23 14.81 -16.69
C ILE A 88 2.20 13.64 -17.67
N LYS A 89 1.03 13.32 -18.24
CA LYS A 89 0.89 12.29 -19.27
C LYS A 89 1.77 12.55 -20.48
N GLN A 90 1.73 13.76 -21.01
CA GLN A 90 2.55 14.16 -22.17
C GLN A 90 4.04 14.03 -21.87
N GLN A 91 4.49 14.43 -20.68
CA GLN A 91 5.88 14.26 -20.26
C GLN A 91 6.29 12.78 -20.23
N PHE A 92 5.49 11.92 -19.62
CA PHE A 92 5.80 10.48 -19.61
C PHE A 92 5.77 9.86 -21.01
N SER A 93 4.81 10.24 -21.85
CA SER A 93 4.74 9.78 -23.24
C SER A 93 5.91 10.27 -24.10
N SER A 94 6.49 11.43 -23.77
CA SER A 94 7.65 11.97 -24.49
C SER A 94 8.97 11.28 -24.13
N ILE A 95 9.07 10.67 -22.93
CA ILE A 95 10.26 9.92 -22.50
C ILE A 95 10.43 8.64 -23.33
N SER A 96 9.32 7.92 -23.55
CA SER A 96 9.33 6.70 -24.35
C SER A 96 7.95 6.42 -24.94
N THR A 97 7.93 5.97 -26.18
CA THR A 97 6.74 5.40 -26.83
C THR A 97 6.57 3.91 -26.54
N ASP A 98 7.58 3.26 -25.99
CA ASP A 98 7.51 1.86 -25.58
C ASP A 98 6.64 1.71 -24.34
N LYS A 99 5.59 0.92 -24.48
CA LYS A 99 4.59 0.70 -23.41
C LYS A 99 5.19 0.03 -22.17
N SER A 100 6.18 -0.86 -22.32
CA SER A 100 6.84 -1.51 -21.19
C SER A 100 7.65 -0.50 -20.40
N ILE A 101 8.35 0.40 -21.08
CA ILE A 101 9.10 1.48 -20.45
C ILE A 101 8.16 2.47 -19.75
N GLN A 102 7.01 2.78 -20.37
CA GLN A 102 5.99 3.64 -19.74
C GLN A 102 5.45 3.02 -18.45
N VAL A 103 5.12 1.72 -18.45
CA VAL A 103 4.69 1.01 -17.24
C VAL A 103 5.76 1.07 -16.17
N LEU A 104 7.00 0.78 -16.52
CA LEU A 104 8.12 0.77 -15.57
C LEU A 104 8.36 2.16 -14.96
N LEU A 105 8.42 3.19 -15.79
CA LEU A 105 8.63 4.58 -15.33
C LEU A 105 7.50 5.05 -14.43
N LEU A 106 6.24 4.76 -14.78
CA LEU A 106 5.08 5.20 -14.02
C LEU A 106 4.91 4.43 -12.73
N THR A 107 5.02 3.10 -12.76
CA THR A 107 4.70 2.30 -11.58
C THR A 107 5.88 2.15 -10.64
N TRP A 108 7.06 1.85 -11.17
CA TRP A 108 8.27 1.67 -10.36
C TRP A 108 8.93 2.99 -10.00
N GLY A 109 9.22 3.84 -10.99
CA GLY A 109 9.90 5.12 -10.78
C GLY A 109 9.00 6.13 -10.06
N PHE A 110 7.95 6.57 -10.73
CA PHE A 110 7.04 7.59 -10.19
C PHE A 110 6.21 7.07 -9.03
N GLY A 111 5.70 5.83 -9.10
CA GLY A 111 4.99 5.18 -8.01
C GLY A 111 5.87 5.05 -6.77
N GLY A 112 7.13 4.61 -6.92
CA GLY A 112 8.08 4.55 -5.82
C GLY A 112 8.36 5.90 -5.17
N LEU A 113 8.48 6.97 -5.96
CA LEU A 113 8.60 8.33 -5.45
C LEU A 113 7.37 8.75 -4.65
N LEU A 114 6.17 8.49 -5.17
CA LEU A 114 4.92 8.80 -4.47
C LEU A 114 4.78 8.00 -3.18
N GLU A 115 5.19 6.73 -3.16
CA GLU A 115 5.17 5.91 -1.94
C GLU A 115 6.12 6.47 -0.89
N ALA A 116 7.34 6.84 -1.28
CA ALA A 116 8.31 7.43 -0.38
C ALA A 116 7.80 8.74 0.26
N MET A 117 7.07 9.56 -0.50
CA MET A 117 6.56 10.85 -0.03
C MET A 117 5.27 10.74 0.78
N ALA A 118 4.29 10.00 0.28
CA ALA A 118 2.93 9.99 0.81
C ALA A 118 2.48 8.62 1.34
N GLY A 119 2.87 7.53 0.69
CA GLY A 119 2.42 6.19 1.05
C GLY A 119 0.90 6.00 0.92
N PHE A 120 0.34 5.11 1.76
CA PHE A 120 -1.10 4.90 1.97
C PHE A 120 -1.94 4.72 0.69
N GLY A 121 -1.37 4.07 -0.34
CA GLY A 121 -2.08 3.72 -1.57
C GLY A 121 -2.08 4.78 -2.67
N THR A 122 -1.55 5.98 -2.44
CA THR A 122 -1.42 7.02 -3.48
C THR A 122 -0.49 6.58 -4.61
N ALA A 123 0.55 5.85 -4.27
CA ALA A 123 1.53 5.27 -5.18
C ALA A 123 0.96 4.16 -6.09
N VAL A 124 -0.20 3.63 -5.76
CA VAL A 124 -0.93 2.67 -6.61
C VAL A 124 -1.99 3.39 -7.43
N ALA A 125 -2.81 4.21 -6.78
CA ALA A 125 -3.96 4.83 -7.40
C ALA A 125 -3.58 5.83 -8.51
N ILE A 126 -2.57 6.67 -8.28
CA ILE A 126 -2.17 7.70 -9.23
C ILE A 126 -1.49 7.10 -10.49
N PRO A 127 -0.46 6.23 -10.37
CA PRO A 127 0.12 5.58 -11.54
C PRO A 127 -0.89 4.73 -12.32
N ALA A 128 -1.76 3.99 -11.64
CA ALA A 128 -2.80 3.21 -12.29
C ALA A 128 -3.75 4.10 -13.11
N ALA A 129 -4.19 5.24 -12.55
CA ALA A 129 -5.05 6.18 -13.25
C ALA A 129 -4.36 6.80 -14.47
N ILE A 130 -3.06 7.13 -14.37
CA ILE A 130 -2.28 7.63 -15.51
C ILE A 130 -2.16 6.55 -16.60
N LEU A 131 -1.84 5.30 -16.23
CA LEU A 131 -1.78 4.20 -17.19
C LEU A 131 -3.10 3.98 -17.94
N VAL A 132 -4.23 3.99 -17.20
CA VAL A 132 -5.56 3.91 -17.82
C VAL A 132 -5.77 5.05 -18.82
N SER A 133 -5.38 6.25 -18.50
CA SER A 133 -5.48 7.41 -19.37
C SER A 133 -4.55 7.33 -20.61
N LEU A 134 -3.47 6.54 -20.53
CA LEU A 134 -2.59 6.21 -21.65
C LEU A 134 -3.11 5.02 -22.51
N GLY A 135 -4.30 4.48 -22.18
CA GLY A 135 -4.95 3.42 -22.94
C GLY A 135 -4.71 2.00 -22.44
N PHE A 136 -4.07 1.83 -21.27
CA PHE A 136 -3.94 0.50 -20.66
C PHE A 136 -5.24 0.06 -19.99
N LYS A 137 -5.49 -1.26 -19.96
CA LYS A 137 -6.67 -1.83 -19.28
C LYS A 137 -6.67 -1.52 -17.78
N PRO A 138 -7.81 -1.14 -17.16
CA PRO A 138 -7.87 -0.76 -15.76
C PRO A 138 -7.35 -1.82 -14.79
N VAL A 139 -7.73 -3.10 -15.01
CA VAL A 139 -7.28 -4.22 -14.17
C VAL A 139 -5.77 -4.40 -14.27
N PHE A 140 -5.22 -4.38 -15.48
CA PHE A 140 -3.78 -4.44 -15.69
C PHE A 140 -3.06 -3.30 -14.99
N SER A 141 -3.51 -2.06 -15.19
CA SER A 141 -2.92 -0.86 -14.58
C SER A 141 -2.89 -0.94 -13.05
N ALA A 142 -3.98 -1.39 -12.44
CA ALA A 142 -4.06 -1.59 -11.00
C ALA A 142 -3.10 -2.71 -10.53
N THR A 143 -3.06 -3.83 -11.24
CA THR A 143 -2.21 -4.98 -10.87
C THR A 143 -0.73 -4.64 -10.93
N VAL A 144 -0.25 -4.03 -12.02
CA VAL A 144 1.16 -3.68 -12.16
C VAL A 144 1.58 -2.60 -11.16
N SER A 145 0.69 -1.65 -10.86
CA SER A 145 0.94 -0.63 -9.82
C SER A 145 1.03 -1.25 -8.42
N LEU A 146 0.18 -2.24 -8.10
CA LEU A 146 0.25 -2.97 -6.84
C LEU A 146 1.55 -3.79 -6.71
N ILE A 147 1.94 -4.50 -7.78
CA ILE A 147 3.18 -5.28 -7.81
C ILE A 147 4.38 -4.36 -7.62
N ALA A 148 4.44 -3.25 -8.36
CA ALA A 148 5.52 -2.27 -8.23
C ALA A 148 5.62 -1.70 -6.81
N ASN A 149 4.48 -1.41 -6.19
CA ASN A 149 4.43 -0.80 -4.86
C ASN A 149 4.86 -1.75 -3.72
N SER A 150 4.84 -3.06 -3.92
CA SER A 150 5.02 -4.04 -2.84
C SER A 150 6.36 -3.93 -2.09
N VAL A 151 7.43 -3.48 -2.77
CA VAL A 151 8.74 -3.26 -2.13
C VAL A 151 8.83 -1.87 -1.50
N ALA A 152 8.35 -0.84 -2.20
CA ALA A 152 8.44 0.54 -1.75
C ALA A 152 7.65 0.78 -0.46
N THR A 153 6.59 0.01 -0.20
CA THR A 153 5.71 0.10 0.98
C THR A 153 6.48 0.00 2.31
N ALA A 154 7.59 -0.74 2.36
CA ALA A 154 8.40 -0.84 3.58
C ALA A 154 8.97 0.51 4.04
N PHE A 155 9.22 1.42 3.09
CA PHE A 155 9.75 2.77 3.34
C PHE A 155 8.76 3.87 2.98
N GLY A 156 7.49 3.53 2.80
CA GLY A 156 6.43 4.48 2.49
C GLY A 156 6.26 5.56 3.56
N ALA A 157 5.66 6.69 3.17
CA ALA A 157 5.42 7.83 4.05
C ALA A 157 6.66 8.20 4.91
N ILE A 158 7.78 8.44 4.22
CA ILE A 158 9.08 8.84 4.83
C ILE A 158 9.59 7.78 5.84
N GLY A 159 9.40 6.49 5.51
CA GLY A 159 9.90 5.38 6.32
C GLY A 159 9.11 5.10 7.59
N THR A 160 7.88 5.62 7.69
CA THR A 160 7.01 5.41 8.85
C THR A 160 6.89 3.94 9.28
N PRO A 161 6.73 2.92 8.39
CA PRO A 161 6.64 1.53 8.81
C PRO A 161 7.87 1.05 9.58
N VAL A 162 9.07 1.38 9.11
CA VAL A 162 10.33 1.00 9.77
C VAL A 162 10.52 1.74 11.08
N LEU A 163 10.17 3.03 11.14
CA LEU A 163 10.23 3.83 12.36
C LEU A 163 9.29 3.29 13.46
N VAL A 164 8.06 2.90 13.07
CA VAL A 164 7.11 2.29 14.01
C VAL A 164 7.62 0.94 14.47
N LEU A 165 8.13 0.10 13.57
CA LEU A 165 8.69 -1.20 13.93
C LEU A 165 9.87 -1.07 14.89
N ALA A 166 10.78 -0.12 14.65
CA ALA A 166 11.91 0.17 15.54
C ALA A 166 11.44 0.56 16.95
N LYS A 167 10.41 1.40 17.04
CA LYS A 167 9.82 1.82 18.29
C LYS A 167 9.16 0.67 19.06
N GLU A 168 8.43 -0.20 18.39
CA GLU A 168 7.73 -1.33 19.02
C GLU A 168 8.68 -2.46 19.42
N THR A 169 9.80 -2.60 18.72
CA THR A 169 10.80 -3.66 18.99
C THR A 169 11.97 -3.18 19.85
N ASN A 170 12.12 -1.87 20.08
CA ASN A 170 13.28 -1.25 20.72
C ASN A 170 14.61 -1.56 20.00
N LEU A 171 14.57 -1.80 18.70
CA LEU A 171 15.75 -2.00 17.86
C LEU A 171 16.23 -0.68 17.26
N ASP A 172 17.53 -0.61 16.97
CA ASP A 172 18.11 0.53 16.28
C ASP A 172 17.54 0.69 14.88
N VAL A 173 17.10 1.91 14.53
CA VAL A 173 16.43 2.23 13.27
C VAL A 173 17.33 1.96 12.07
N LEU A 174 18.64 2.27 12.17
CA LEU A 174 19.57 2.10 11.05
C LEU A 174 19.83 0.63 10.78
N VAL A 175 20.03 -0.16 11.84
CA VAL A 175 20.23 -1.61 11.74
C VAL A 175 18.98 -2.26 11.15
N LEU A 176 17.81 -1.87 11.64
CA LEU A 176 16.54 -2.40 11.15
C LEU A 176 16.32 -2.04 9.67
N SER A 177 16.55 -0.78 9.30
CA SER A 177 16.43 -0.31 7.91
C SER A 177 17.36 -1.07 6.97
N ALA A 178 18.61 -1.26 7.36
CA ALA A 178 19.59 -2.01 6.58
C ALA A 178 19.13 -3.47 6.36
N ASN A 179 18.63 -4.12 7.41
CA ASN A 179 18.13 -5.49 7.30
C ASN A 179 16.89 -5.58 6.40
N VAL A 180 15.95 -4.63 6.48
CA VAL A 180 14.78 -4.56 5.60
C VAL A 180 15.20 -4.39 4.14
N VAL A 181 16.17 -3.50 3.85
CA VAL A 181 16.72 -3.32 2.49
C VAL A 181 17.35 -4.61 1.99
N LEU A 182 18.17 -5.29 2.81
CA LEU A 182 18.80 -6.55 2.43
C LEU A 182 17.77 -7.64 2.13
N GLN A 183 16.73 -7.78 2.96
CA GLN A 183 15.67 -8.77 2.75
C GLN A 183 14.86 -8.48 1.48
N LEU A 184 14.59 -7.21 1.19
CA LEU A 184 13.84 -6.79 0.01
C LEU A 184 14.69 -6.67 -1.26
N SER A 185 16.02 -6.73 -1.15
CA SER A 185 16.92 -6.50 -2.29
C SER A 185 16.63 -7.41 -3.49
N VAL A 186 16.33 -8.69 -3.26
CA VAL A 186 15.97 -9.64 -4.32
C VAL A 186 14.72 -9.16 -5.08
N LEU A 187 13.69 -8.70 -4.36
CA LEU A 187 12.46 -8.19 -4.97
C LEU A 187 12.70 -6.85 -5.67
N MET A 188 13.58 -6.00 -5.13
CA MET A 188 13.94 -4.72 -5.77
C MET A 188 14.51 -4.92 -7.18
N PHE A 189 15.27 -5.97 -7.40
CA PHE A 189 15.79 -6.30 -8.72
C PHE A 189 14.81 -7.12 -9.55
N LEU A 190 14.08 -8.07 -8.93
CA LEU A 190 13.19 -8.97 -9.64
C LEU A 190 11.95 -8.25 -10.21
N ILE A 191 11.33 -7.34 -9.46
CA ILE A 191 10.08 -6.68 -9.84
C ILE A 191 10.21 -5.89 -11.15
N PRO A 192 11.22 -5.05 -11.38
CA PRO A 192 11.37 -4.35 -12.67
C PRO A 192 11.46 -5.31 -13.86
N PHE A 193 12.15 -6.45 -13.71
CA PHE A 193 12.21 -7.47 -14.75
C PHE A 193 10.83 -8.10 -14.99
N VAL A 194 10.13 -8.47 -13.94
CA VAL A 194 8.76 -9.02 -14.05
C VAL A 194 7.82 -8.02 -14.73
N LEU A 195 7.88 -6.76 -14.34
CA LEU A 195 7.05 -5.71 -14.94
C LEU A 195 7.36 -5.51 -16.42
N SER A 196 8.62 -5.61 -16.82
CA SER A 196 9.01 -5.51 -18.24
C SER A 196 8.53 -6.69 -19.07
N LEU A 197 8.44 -7.89 -18.47
CA LEU A 197 8.00 -9.11 -19.14
C LEU A 197 6.48 -9.25 -19.23
N ILE A 198 5.73 -8.79 -18.23
CA ILE A 198 4.26 -8.89 -18.19
C ILE A 198 3.63 -8.20 -19.40
N HIS A 199 4.24 -7.15 -19.92
CA HIS A 199 3.71 -6.41 -21.05
C HIS A 199 3.82 -7.17 -22.39
N ILE A 200 4.78 -8.07 -22.55
CA ILE A 200 4.97 -8.85 -23.77
C ILE A 200 3.78 -9.81 -24.01
N SER A 201 3.04 -10.16 -22.98
CA SER A 201 1.93 -11.13 -23.01
C SER A 201 0.54 -10.50 -23.11
N GLU A 202 0.39 -9.18 -23.02
CA GLU A 202 -0.92 -8.50 -23.16
C GLU A 202 -1.06 -7.87 -24.56
N PRO A 203 -1.84 -8.49 -25.48
CA PRO A 203 -2.19 -7.83 -26.73
C PRO A 203 -3.05 -6.58 -26.43
N THR A 204 -2.65 -5.47 -26.99
CA THR A 204 -3.42 -4.21 -26.99
C THR A 204 -4.77 -4.35 -27.66
#